data_733f34b741940eda815d2f84a5fda806
#
_entry.id   733f34b741940eda815d2f84a5fda806
#
_cell.length_a   1.000
_cell.length_b   1.000
_cell.length_c   1.000
_cell.angle_alpha   90.00
_cell.angle_beta   90.00
_cell.angle_gamma   90.00
#
_symmetry.space_group_name_H-M   'P 1'
#
loop_
_entity.id
_entity.type
_entity.pdbx_description
1 polymer ?
#
loop_
_entity_poly.entity_id
_entity_poly.type
_entity_poly.pdbx_seq_one_letter_code
_entity_poly.pdbx_strand_id
1 'polypeptide(L)'
;SKRTKKSVDKRYFGPIVSSEAVKKSIKEMQKIFKVRNCSDNTFANRTRPCIEFQMKRCSAPCVQKINKIDYFEDITSAKSFLSSSDTKNVQRLTNQIEKAVRNLDFEKAAEIRDRLKRLNLLKEEQSVVTLANDIDIFSVSSEMSYLGVSIIVVRNGKIRGTKTHLI
;
A
#
# COMPACT_ATOMS: atom_id res chain seq x y z
N SER A 1 25.82 2.98 -9.70
CA SER A 1 24.35 3.05 -9.76
C SER A 1 23.96 4.52 -9.85
N LYS A 2 23.48 4.94 -11.05
CA LYS A 2 23.05 6.32 -11.31
C LYS A 2 21.80 6.61 -10.49
N ARG A 3 21.94 7.38 -9.41
CA ARG A 3 20.80 8.03 -8.73
C ARG A 3 20.23 9.07 -9.70
N THR A 4 19.19 8.72 -10.41
CA THR A 4 18.34 9.70 -11.10
C THR A 4 17.78 10.65 -10.03
N LYS A 5 18.10 11.96 -10.13
CA LYS A 5 17.42 13.01 -9.39
C LYS A 5 15.93 12.89 -9.74
N LYS A 6 15.14 12.31 -8.81
CA LYS A 6 13.69 12.24 -8.98
C LYS A 6 13.15 13.64 -8.78
N SER A 7 12.57 14.21 -9.83
CA SER A 7 11.61 15.29 -9.69
C SER A 7 10.55 14.85 -8.67
N VAL A 8 10.08 15.77 -7.86
CA VAL A 8 8.97 15.55 -6.91
C VAL A 8 7.69 15.36 -7.73
N ASP A 9 7.65 14.32 -8.54
CA ASP A 9 6.48 13.95 -9.31
C ASP A 9 5.55 13.18 -8.37
N LYS A 10 4.33 13.67 -8.20
CA LYS A 10 3.26 13.11 -7.34
C LYS A 10 2.89 11.65 -7.68
N ARG A 11 3.51 11.06 -8.68
CA ARG A 11 3.32 9.67 -9.13
C ARG A 11 4.21 8.64 -8.44
N TYR A 12 5.20 9.09 -7.65
CA TYR A 12 6.14 8.19 -6.97
C TYR A 12 5.90 8.20 -5.47
N PHE A 13 5.86 7.01 -4.89
CA PHE A 13 5.71 6.78 -3.45
C PHE A 13 6.95 6.08 -2.91
N GLY A 14 7.43 6.49 -1.78
CA GLY A 14 8.62 5.92 -1.14
C GLY A 14 9.54 6.98 -0.57
N PRO A 15 10.74 6.63 -0.14
CA PRO A 15 11.45 5.36 -0.35
C PRO A 15 10.92 4.20 0.50
N ILE A 16 10.97 2.97 -0.05
CA ILE A 16 10.65 1.73 0.67
C ILE A 16 11.94 0.93 0.86
N VAL A 17 12.09 0.31 2.01
CA VAL A 17 13.35 -0.27 2.49
C VAL A 17 13.89 -1.37 1.60
N SER A 18 13.05 -2.26 1.08
CA SER A 18 13.48 -3.36 0.23
C SER A 18 12.57 -3.57 -0.97
N SER A 19 13.12 -4.14 -2.04
CA SER A 19 12.36 -4.51 -3.25
C SER A 19 11.32 -5.61 -2.98
N GLU A 20 11.59 -6.48 -2.02
CA GLU A 20 10.69 -7.55 -1.61
C GLU A 20 9.49 -7.00 -0.84
N ALA A 21 9.73 -6.07 0.10
CA ALA A 21 8.67 -5.35 0.81
C ALA A 21 7.78 -4.58 -0.16
N VAL A 22 8.34 -3.95 -1.21
CA VAL A 22 7.56 -3.30 -2.27
C VAL A 22 6.65 -4.30 -2.97
N LYS A 23 7.16 -5.45 -3.40
CA LYS A 23 6.37 -6.48 -4.09
C LYS A 23 5.24 -7.02 -3.21
N LYS A 24 5.52 -7.26 -1.93
CA LYS A 24 4.51 -7.69 -0.94
C LYS A 24 3.42 -6.62 -0.79
N SER A 25 3.81 -5.37 -0.56
CA SER A 25 2.88 -4.25 -0.40
C SER A 25 1.99 -4.04 -1.63
N ILE A 26 2.55 -4.12 -2.85
CA ILE A 26 1.77 -4.01 -4.09
C ILE A 26 0.73 -5.12 -4.18
N LYS A 27 1.11 -6.38 -3.89
CA LYS A 27 0.17 -7.51 -3.92
C LYS A 27 -0.97 -7.34 -2.91
N GLU A 28 -0.67 -6.88 -1.70
CA GLU A 28 -1.70 -6.64 -0.68
C GLU A 28 -2.59 -5.44 -1.04
N MET A 29 -2.02 -4.37 -1.58
CA MET A 29 -2.79 -3.24 -2.10
C MET A 29 -3.78 -3.66 -3.20
N GLN A 30 -3.38 -4.53 -4.12
CA GLN A 30 -4.27 -5.07 -5.14
C GLN A 30 -5.45 -5.83 -4.55
N LYS A 31 -5.24 -6.63 -3.49
CA LYS A 31 -6.32 -7.35 -2.80
C LYS A 31 -7.27 -6.39 -2.07
N ILE A 32 -6.74 -5.30 -1.51
CA ILE A 32 -7.52 -4.35 -0.71
C ILE A 32 -8.30 -3.38 -1.61
N PHE A 33 -7.62 -2.74 -2.56
CA PHE A 33 -8.18 -1.66 -3.38
C PHE A 33 -8.64 -2.13 -4.76
N LYS A 34 -8.41 -3.40 -5.13
CA LYS A 34 -8.80 -4.02 -6.42
C LYS A 34 -8.34 -3.22 -7.65
N VAL A 35 -7.19 -2.53 -7.53
CA VAL A 35 -6.62 -1.71 -8.59
C VAL A 35 -5.93 -2.60 -9.62
N ARG A 36 -6.09 -2.28 -10.92
CA ARG A 36 -5.45 -3.03 -12.01
C ARG A 36 -3.93 -3.01 -11.93
N ASN A 37 -3.30 -4.10 -12.36
CA ASN A 37 -1.85 -4.22 -12.51
C ASN A 37 -1.39 -4.51 -13.95
N CYS A 38 -2.34 -4.64 -14.89
CA CYS A 38 -2.05 -4.89 -16.29
C CYS A 38 -1.52 -3.65 -17.01
N SER A 39 -0.76 -3.85 -18.10
CA SER A 39 -0.29 -2.79 -18.99
C SER A 39 -1.44 -2.07 -19.69
N ASP A 40 -1.21 -0.84 -20.16
CA ASP A 40 -2.23 -0.06 -20.86
C ASP A 40 -2.66 -0.72 -22.18
N ASN A 41 -1.73 -1.38 -22.88
CA ASN A 41 -2.05 -2.14 -24.07
C ASN A 41 -2.99 -3.34 -23.75
N THR A 42 -2.68 -4.09 -22.69
CA THR A 42 -3.56 -5.18 -22.25
C THR A 42 -4.93 -4.66 -21.79
N PHE A 43 -4.97 -3.50 -21.14
CA PHE A 43 -6.20 -2.87 -20.68
C PHE A 43 -7.10 -2.46 -21.86
N ALA A 44 -6.53 -1.83 -22.88
CA ALA A 44 -7.28 -1.33 -24.04
C ALA A 44 -7.86 -2.44 -24.92
N ASN A 45 -7.17 -3.59 -25.00
CA ASN A 45 -7.55 -4.69 -25.91
C ASN A 45 -8.34 -5.82 -25.24
N ARG A 46 -8.77 -5.64 -23.99
CA ARG A 46 -9.53 -6.66 -23.26
C ARG A 46 -11.00 -6.64 -23.62
N THR A 47 -11.52 -7.82 -23.97
CA THR A 47 -12.95 -8.05 -24.24
C THR A 47 -13.67 -8.82 -23.14
N ARG A 48 -12.93 -9.48 -22.24
CA ARG A 48 -13.46 -10.27 -21.12
C ARG A 48 -12.65 -10.07 -19.83
N PRO A 49 -13.25 -10.24 -18.64
CA PRO A 49 -12.54 -10.18 -17.38
C PRO A 49 -11.38 -11.18 -17.32
N CYS A 50 -10.27 -10.79 -16.71
CA CYS A 50 -9.11 -11.65 -16.51
C CYS A 50 -9.18 -12.43 -15.19
N ILE A 51 -8.20 -13.31 -14.98
CA ILE A 51 -8.10 -14.12 -13.77
C ILE A 51 -8.01 -13.26 -12.49
N GLU A 52 -7.40 -12.06 -12.55
CA GLU A 52 -7.31 -11.15 -11.40
C GLU A 52 -8.69 -10.66 -10.94
N PHE A 53 -9.65 -10.53 -11.86
CA PHE A 53 -11.04 -10.25 -11.51
C PHE A 53 -11.70 -11.44 -10.81
N GLN A 54 -11.51 -12.65 -11.33
CA GLN A 54 -12.05 -13.87 -10.72
C GLN A 54 -11.48 -14.10 -9.32
N MET A 55 -10.19 -13.80 -9.12
CA MET A 55 -9.52 -13.85 -7.81
C MET A 55 -9.87 -12.66 -6.89
N LYS A 56 -10.82 -11.78 -7.28
CA LYS A 56 -11.23 -10.58 -6.54
C LYS A 56 -10.08 -9.61 -6.23
N ARG A 57 -9.03 -9.57 -7.07
CA ARG A 57 -7.88 -8.67 -6.96
C ARG A 57 -7.94 -7.46 -7.88
N CYS A 58 -8.88 -7.45 -8.82
CA CYS A 58 -9.12 -6.35 -9.74
C CYS A 58 -10.64 -6.20 -9.93
N SER A 59 -11.11 -4.96 -10.03
CA SER A 59 -12.53 -4.66 -10.29
C SER A 59 -12.91 -4.69 -11.77
N ALA A 60 -11.99 -5.10 -12.67
CA ALA A 60 -12.16 -5.20 -14.11
C ALA A 60 -12.68 -3.92 -14.82
N PRO A 61 -12.03 -2.76 -14.63
CA PRO A 61 -12.42 -1.53 -15.29
C PRO A 61 -12.26 -1.58 -16.82
N CYS A 62 -11.43 -2.50 -17.35
CA CYS A 62 -11.22 -2.71 -18.78
C CYS A 62 -12.47 -3.20 -19.51
N VAL A 63 -13.38 -3.88 -18.84
CA VAL A 63 -14.64 -4.40 -19.38
C VAL A 63 -15.86 -3.82 -18.66
N GLN A 64 -15.70 -2.67 -18.05
CA GLN A 64 -16.76 -1.86 -17.41
C GLN A 64 -17.56 -2.59 -16.31
N LYS A 65 -16.93 -3.54 -15.59
CA LYS A 65 -17.55 -4.20 -14.43
C LYS A 65 -17.64 -3.28 -13.20
N ILE A 66 -16.95 -2.15 -13.23
CA ILE A 66 -17.01 -1.05 -12.28
C ILE A 66 -17.16 0.25 -13.05
N ASN A 67 -17.92 1.20 -12.52
CA ASN A 67 -18.02 2.52 -13.12
C ASN A 67 -16.74 3.35 -12.88
N LYS A 68 -16.56 4.43 -13.67
CA LYS A 68 -15.36 5.27 -13.59
C LYS A 68 -15.22 6.00 -12.25
N ILE A 69 -16.33 6.39 -11.64
CA ILE A 69 -16.35 7.15 -10.38
C ILE A 69 -15.87 6.24 -9.25
N ASP A 70 -16.47 5.07 -9.09
CA ASP A 70 -16.09 4.11 -8.04
C ASP A 70 -14.65 3.63 -8.21
N TYR A 71 -14.20 3.41 -9.45
CA TYR A 71 -12.81 3.02 -9.71
C TYR A 71 -11.83 4.14 -9.38
N PHE A 72 -12.17 5.40 -9.67
CA PHE A 72 -11.35 6.55 -9.28
C PHE A 72 -11.26 6.71 -7.76
N GLU A 73 -12.32 6.41 -7.03
CA GLU A 73 -12.31 6.36 -5.57
C GLU A 73 -11.39 5.26 -5.03
N ASP A 74 -11.38 4.07 -5.64
CA ASP A 74 -10.45 2.99 -5.28
C ASP A 74 -8.99 3.40 -5.51
N ILE A 75 -8.68 4.07 -6.63
CA ILE A 75 -7.34 4.61 -6.91
C ILE A 75 -6.96 5.69 -5.88
N THR A 76 -7.88 6.59 -5.56
CA THR A 76 -7.64 7.66 -4.58
C THR A 76 -7.37 7.09 -3.19
N SER A 77 -8.10 6.06 -2.81
CA SER A 77 -7.91 5.34 -1.55
C SER A 77 -6.55 4.62 -1.49
N ALA A 78 -6.14 3.99 -2.59
CA ALA A 78 -4.83 3.38 -2.71
C ALA A 78 -3.69 4.41 -2.60
N LYS A 79 -3.82 5.58 -3.24
CA LYS A 79 -2.87 6.69 -3.12
C LYS A 79 -2.80 7.24 -1.70
N SER A 80 -3.94 7.44 -1.06
CA SER A 80 -4.02 7.91 0.33
C SER A 80 -3.35 6.93 1.30
N PHE A 81 -3.53 5.63 1.10
CA PHE A 81 -2.83 4.60 1.86
C PHE A 81 -1.30 4.72 1.74
N LEU A 82 -0.78 4.91 0.53
CA LEU A 82 0.66 5.07 0.29
C LEU A 82 1.24 6.37 0.86
N SER A 83 0.44 7.41 0.97
CA SER A 83 0.87 8.73 1.48
C SER A 83 0.71 8.93 2.98
N SER A 84 0.39 7.89 3.74
CA SER A 84 0.24 7.89 5.21
C SER A 84 -1.05 8.54 5.77
N SER A 85 -2.02 8.89 4.95
CA SER A 85 -3.30 9.50 5.37
C SER A 85 -4.42 8.47 5.48
N ASP A 86 -4.35 7.60 6.50
CA ASP A 86 -5.10 6.35 6.51
C ASP A 86 -6.46 6.36 7.21
N THR A 87 -6.73 7.36 8.06
CA THR A 87 -8.00 7.44 8.82
C THR A 87 -9.24 7.50 7.92
N LYS A 88 -9.10 8.20 6.78
CA LYS A 88 -10.19 8.34 5.80
C LYS A 88 -10.58 7.02 5.13
N ASN A 89 -9.58 6.14 4.88
CA ASN A 89 -9.84 4.84 4.26
C ASN A 89 -10.58 3.89 5.20
N VAL A 90 -10.19 3.86 6.46
CA VAL A 90 -10.88 3.06 7.49
C VAL A 90 -12.33 3.50 7.61
N GLN A 91 -12.57 4.81 7.75
CA GLN A 91 -13.92 5.35 7.90
C GLN A 91 -14.79 5.10 6.66
N ARG A 92 -14.22 5.23 5.46
CA ARG A 92 -14.93 4.91 4.22
C ARG A 92 -15.36 3.44 4.16
N LEU A 93 -14.47 2.49 4.48
CA LEU A 93 -14.79 1.07 4.48
C LEU A 93 -15.84 0.73 5.55
N THR A 94 -15.74 1.34 6.74
CA THR A 94 -16.75 1.17 7.80
C THR A 94 -18.13 1.65 7.33
N ASN A 95 -18.22 2.82 6.73
CA ASN A 95 -19.49 3.33 6.18
C ASN A 95 -20.05 2.44 5.06
N GLN A 96 -19.18 1.85 4.24
CA GLN A 96 -19.61 0.90 3.21
C GLN A 96 -20.14 -0.41 3.80
N ILE A 97 -19.57 -0.91 4.91
CA ILE A 97 -20.07 -2.07 5.64
C ILE A 97 -21.49 -1.78 6.17
N GLU A 98 -21.66 -0.65 6.86
CA GLU A 98 -22.97 -0.25 7.38
C GLU A 98 -24.03 -0.13 6.28
N LYS A 99 -23.67 0.48 5.14
CA LYS A 99 -24.57 0.58 3.98
C LYS A 99 -24.95 -0.80 3.42
N ALA A 100 -24.01 -1.72 3.31
CA ALA A 100 -24.28 -3.08 2.85
C ALA A 100 -25.18 -3.83 3.82
N VAL A 101 -24.95 -3.70 5.13
CA VAL A 101 -25.81 -4.30 6.18
C VAL A 101 -27.23 -3.75 6.12
N ARG A 102 -27.40 -2.43 5.98
CA ARG A 102 -28.75 -1.82 5.85
C ARG A 102 -29.51 -2.33 4.63
N ASN A 103 -28.77 -2.65 3.55
CA ASN A 103 -29.34 -3.22 2.33
C ASN A 103 -29.48 -4.77 2.39
N LEU A 104 -29.22 -5.38 3.55
CA LEU A 104 -29.22 -6.85 3.77
C LEU A 104 -28.25 -7.61 2.85
N ASP A 105 -27.26 -6.93 2.28
CA ASP A 105 -26.20 -7.52 1.43
C ASP A 105 -25.03 -7.98 2.32
N PHE A 106 -25.24 -9.07 3.03
CA PHE A 106 -24.29 -9.59 4.00
C PHE A 106 -23.01 -10.14 3.36
N GLU A 107 -23.11 -10.65 2.13
CA GLU A 107 -21.94 -11.15 1.39
C GLU A 107 -20.98 -9.99 1.07
N LYS A 108 -21.52 -8.88 0.58
CA LYS A 108 -20.76 -7.66 0.32
C LYS A 108 -20.21 -7.04 1.62
N ALA A 109 -20.97 -7.03 2.69
CA ALA A 109 -20.52 -6.57 4.01
C ALA A 109 -19.32 -7.39 4.51
N ALA A 110 -19.39 -8.73 4.40
CA ALA A 110 -18.30 -9.63 4.77
C ALA A 110 -17.03 -9.38 3.92
N GLU A 111 -17.18 -9.19 2.62
CA GLU A 111 -16.05 -8.87 1.73
C GLU A 111 -15.36 -7.55 2.11
N ILE A 112 -16.13 -6.51 2.43
CA ILE A 112 -15.57 -5.21 2.82
C ILE A 112 -14.92 -5.30 4.21
N ARG A 113 -15.50 -6.04 5.16
CA ARG A 113 -14.91 -6.32 6.47
C ARG A 113 -13.55 -7.01 6.34
N ASP A 114 -13.43 -7.98 5.46
CA ASP A 114 -12.18 -8.70 5.23
C ASP A 114 -11.12 -7.80 4.58
N ARG A 115 -11.54 -6.86 3.72
CA ARG A 115 -10.66 -5.78 3.19
C ARG A 115 -10.16 -4.89 4.31
N LEU A 116 -11.02 -4.47 5.23
CA LEU A 116 -10.66 -3.63 6.38
C LEU A 116 -9.68 -4.34 7.32
N LYS A 117 -9.91 -5.63 7.60
CA LYS A 117 -8.98 -6.44 8.40
C LYS A 117 -7.58 -6.50 7.79
N ARG A 118 -7.48 -6.73 6.48
CA ARG A 118 -6.18 -6.73 5.76
C ARG A 118 -5.51 -5.36 5.79
N LEU A 119 -6.28 -4.28 5.66
CA LEU A 119 -5.75 -2.92 5.76
C LEU A 119 -5.10 -2.68 7.12
N ASN A 120 -5.75 -3.09 8.21
CA ASN A 120 -5.24 -2.92 9.56
C ASN A 120 -3.97 -3.76 9.80
N LEU A 121 -3.94 -5.01 9.34
CA LEU A 121 -2.73 -5.85 9.42
C LEU A 121 -1.52 -5.23 8.69
N LEU A 122 -1.74 -4.66 7.50
CA LEU A 122 -0.67 -3.96 6.79
C LEU A 122 -0.17 -2.71 7.52
N LYS A 123 -1.05 -2.03 8.25
CA LYS A 123 -0.66 -0.90 9.10
C LYS A 123 0.25 -1.34 10.24
N GLU A 124 -0.12 -2.40 10.93
CA GLU A 124 0.66 -2.95 12.03
C GLU A 124 2.05 -3.38 11.59
N GLU A 125 2.17 -4.06 10.44
CA GLU A 125 3.46 -4.46 9.86
C GLU A 125 4.35 -3.24 9.47
N GLN A 126 3.77 -2.08 9.20
CA GLN A 126 4.50 -0.87 8.78
C GLN A 126 4.73 0.15 9.90
N SER A 127 4.04 -0.01 11.02
CA SER A 127 4.20 0.89 12.16
C SER A 127 5.35 0.44 13.04
N VAL A 128 6.39 1.26 13.11
CA VAL A 128 7.31 1.20 14.24
C VAL A 128 6.57 1.89 15.39
N VAL A 129 6.32 1.15 16.46
CA VAL A 129 5.71 1.72 17.67
C VAL A 129 6.73 2.67 18.30
N THR A 130 6.72 3.91 17.88
CA THR A 130 7.53 4.97 18.47
C THR A 130 6.60 6.07 18.97
N LEU A 131 6.88 6.53 20.17
CA LEU A 131 6.21 7.69 20.78
C LEU A 131 6.48 9.00 20.03
N ALA A 132 7.49 9.02 19.15
CA ALA A 132 7.85 10.16 18.32
C ALA A 132 7.60 9.85 16.83
N ASN A 133 7.04 10.83 16.11
CA ASN A 133 6.72 10.69 14.69
C ASN A 133 7.97 10.64 13.80
N ASP A 134 9.03 11.34 14.17
CA ASP A 134 10.28 11.48 13.42
C ASP A 134 11.47 11.18 14.33
N ILE A 135 12.19 10.09 14.06
CA ILE A 135 13.35 9.63 14.81
C ILE A 135 14.41 9.12 13.85
N ASP A 136 15.67 9.39 14.14
CA ASP A 136 16.82 8.72 13.53
C ASP A 136 17.50 7.87 14.61
N ILE A 137 17.56 6.56 14.40
CA ILE A 137 18.12 5.58 15.33
C ILE A 137 19.52 5.22 14.84
N PHE A 138 20.52 5.43 15.69
CA PHE A 138 21.90 5.06 15.41
C PHE A 138 22.27 3.83 16.23
N SER A 139 22.85 2.83 15.58
CA SER A 139 23.42 1.65 16.23
C SER A 139 24.87 1.51 15.82
N VAL A 140 25.73 1.27 16.78
CA VAL A 140 27.15 1.03 16.56
C VAL A 140 27.49 -0.36 17.08
N SER A 141 28.15 -1.15 16.25
CA SER A 141 28.68 -2.46 16.61
C SER A 141 30.16 -2.51 16.24
N SER A 142 30.97 -3.13 17.10
CA SER A 142 32.39 -3.37 16.81
C SER A 142 32.68 -4.85 16.89
N GLU A 143 33.39 -5.36 15.90
CA GLU A 143 33.85 -6.75 15.87
C GLU A 143 35.28 -6.76 15.36
N MET A 144 36.21 -7.25 16.20
CA MET A 144 37.66 -7.27 15.91
C MET A 144 38.18 -5.88 15.47
N SER A 145 38.48 -5.73 14.18
CA SER A 145 39.03 -4.51 13.57
C SER A 145 38.01 -3.68 12.78
N TYR A 146 36.74 -4.05 12.82
CA TYR A 146 35.71 -3.39 12.04
C TYR A 146 34.70 -2.70 12.95
N LEU A 147 34.30 -1.50 12.57
CA LEU A 147 33.22 -0.74 13.19
C LEU A 147 32.03 -0.64 12.23
N GLY A 148 30.90 -1.19 12.65
CA GLY A 148 29.64 -1.09 11.90
C GLY A 148 28.78 0.02 12.47
N VAL A 149 28.39 0.99 11.64
CA VAL A 149 27.43 2.04 11.99
C VAL A 149 26.18 1.87 11.15
N SER A 150 25.05 1.63 11.81
CA SER A 150 23.75 1.51 11.17
C SER A 150 22.85 2.68 11.55
N ILE A 151 22.21 3.28 10.55
CA ILE A 151 21.29 4.40 10.72
C ILE A 151 19.92 3.97 10.21
N ILE A 152 18.91 4.00 11.07
CA ILE A 152 17.51 3.74 10.72
C ILE A 152 16.75 5.05 10.79
N VAL A 153 16.21 5.48 9.66
CA VAL A 153 15.44 6.74 9.54
C VAL A 153 13.96 6.42 9.64
N VAL A 154 13.31 6.97 10.66
CA VAL A 154 11.85 6.87 10.88
C VAL A 154 11.24 8.24 10.64
N ARG A 155 10.16 8.30 9.84
CA ARG A 155 9.36 9.52 9.58
C ARG A 155 7.89 9.18 9.60
N ASN A 156 7.11 9.96 10.34
CA ASN A 156 5.69 9.70 10.60
C ASN A 156 5.42 8.28 11.15
N GLY A 157 6.26 7.80 12.07
CA GLY A 157 6.15 6.47 12.67
C GLY A 157 6.50 5.30 11.73
N LYS A 158 7.06 5.57 10.53
CA LYS A 158 7.41 4.54 9.53
C LYS A 158 8.90 4.57 9.21
N ILE A 159 9.51 3.38 9.11
CA ILE A 159 10.90 3.25 8.66
C ILE A 159 10.98 3.69 7.19
N ARG A 160 11.78 4.71 6.91
CA ARG A 160 12.02 5.26 5.56
C ARG A 160 13.26 4.68 4.91
N GLY A 161 14.20 4.23 5.69
CA GLY A 161 15.41 3.62 5.16
C GLY A 161 16.34 3.17 6.27
N THR A 162 17.23 2.26 5.89
CA THR A 162 18.37 1.82 6.73
C THR A 162 19.63 1.99 5.91
N LYS A 163 20.68 2.58 6.51
CA LYS A 163 22.01 2.65 5.92
C LYS A 163 22.98 2.03 6.90
N THR A 164 23.85 1.15 6.42
CA THR A 164 24.93 0.57 7.21
C THR A 164 26.24 0.94 6.54
N HIS A 165 27.18 1.43 7.35
CA HIS A 165 28.55 1.74 6.96
C HIS A 165 29.48 0.86 7.78
N LEU A 166 30.43 0.21 7.13
CA LEU A 166 31.55 -0.47 7.76
C LEU A 166 32.77 0.45 7.63
N ILE A 167 33.44 0.69 8.73
CA ILE A 167 34.65 1.51 8.84
C ILE A 167 35.79 0.65 9.37
#